data_d01b9de5c688de71418d539c08c8bb4a
#
_entry.id   d01b9de5c688de71418d539c08c8bb4a
#
_cell.length_a   1.000
_cell.length_b   1.000
_cell.length_c   1.000
_cell.angle_alpha   90.00
_cell.angle_beta   90.00
_cell.angle_gamma   90.00
#
_symmetry.space_group_name_H-M   'P 1'
#
loop_
_entity.id
_entity.type
_entity.pdbx_description
1 polymer ?
#
loop_
_entity_poly.entity_id
_entity_poly.type
_entity_poly.pdbx_seq_one_letter_code
_entity_poly.pdbx_strand_id
1 'polypeptide(L)'
;DIYAVVSDKSDSALYFNFRIQVNPKTGELEQIENLGFTERTDGTLNDGKPWQGKEKGFDHEAIVKVSDSSLVIASEGYCRLKEFPILPTSADAAKVGYQQNLWESRWASSDFYPNYNFESLAFDSIRQYLWTIPESTLRKDGQPATPQNGLANQLRLMRLDWGKIKENRNKEDNGKEDSSEQVSSKKDSRYMTTYAYQMDQPSTHKKADIYVMGVSELCALPDGQLLVLEREAFIPKIKIGAFCKCKFYQINPLNSEGFSMKENFSSDTPFLKKRLLTEWKTGLSLSKRSFANYEGITIHDILQNFWLSILMIISTLRGKSVTIRDRQFMQSRVQ
;
A
#
# COMPACT_ATOMS: atom_id res chain seq x y z
N ASP A 1 7.12 11.38 -15.79
CA ASP A 1 5.85 11.42 -15.05
C ASP A 1 6.07 11.96 -13.63
N ILE A 2 4.99 12.41 -12.98
CA ILE A 2 5.00 12.85 -11.57
C ILE A 2 4.33 11.78 -10.72
N TYR A 3 5.00 11.38 -9.65
CA TYR A 3 4.55 10.37 -8.70
C TYR A 3 4.34 10.98 -7.32
N ALA A 4 3.26 10.61 -6.66
CA ALA A 4 3.04 10.88 -5.25
C ALA A 4 3.64 9.73 -4.42
N VAL A 5 4.38 10.08 -3.37
CA VAL A 5 5.06 9.13 -2.50
C VAL A 5 4.81 9.52 -1.05
N VAL A 6 4.30 8.61 -0.24
CA VAL A 6 4.13 8.83 1.20
C VAL A 6 5.43 8.64 1.97
N SER A 7 5.48 9.16 3.19
CA SER A 7 6.56 8.91 4.14
C SER A 7 5.97 8.49 5.48
N ASP A 8 6.33 7.30 5.92
CA ASP A 8 5.87 6.68 7.17
C ASP A 8 6.17 7.54 8.39
N LYS A 9 7.32 8.13 8.47
CA LYS A 9 7.83 8.87 9.64
C LYS A 9 7.76 10.38 9.51
N SER A 10 7.07 10.94 8.50
CA SER A 10 6.94 12.38 8.37
C SER A 10 5.80 12.92 9.24
N ASP A 11 6.11 13.89 10.08
CA ASP A 11 5.10 14.64 10.86
C ASP A 11 4.56 15.85 10.11
N SER A 12 5.11 16.20 8.96
CA SER A 12 4.79 17.41 8.21
C SER A 12 4.19 17.14 6.84
N ALA A 13 4.71 16.14 6.12
CA ALA A 13 4.28 15.84 4.77
C ALA A 13 3.10 14.88 4.73
N LEU A 14 2.07 15.22 3.94
CA LEU A 14 1.02 14.29 3.55
C LEU A 14 1.57 13.31 2.51
N TYR A 15 2.18 13.84 1.46
CA TYR A 15 2.94 13.09 0.47
C TYR A 15 3.97 13.99 -0.22
N PHE A 16 4.99 13.37 -0.79
CA PHE A 16 6.00 14.02 -1.63
C PHE A 16 5.68 13.84 -3.09
N ASN A 17 6.08 14.81 -3.91
CA ASN A 17 5.98 14.73 -5.36
C ASN A 17 7.38 14.51 -5.95
N PHE A 18 7.52 13.47 -6.76
CA PHE A 18 8.75 13.18 -7.49
C PHE A 18 8.50 13.17 -8.99
N ARG A 19 9.34 13.87 -9.73
CA ARG A 19 9.43 13.66 -11.18
C ARG A 19 10.40 12.52 -11.44
N ILE A 20 9.92 11.50 -12.11
CA ILE A 20 10.71 10.31 -12.43
C ILE A 20 10.73 10.16 -13.96
N GLN A 21 11.94 10.09 -14.50
CA GLN A 21 12.17 9.82 -15.91
C GLN A 21 12.67 8.39 -16.08
N VAL A 22 12.00 7.65 -16.93
CA VAL A 22 12.31 6.27 -17.24
C VAL A 22 12.60 6.20 -18.75
N ASN A 23 13.68 5.51 -19.13
CA ASN A 23 13.99 5.29 -20.53
C ASN A 23 12.88 4.46 -21.20
N PRO A 24 12.21 5.01 -22.22
CA PRO A 24 11.07 4.33 -22.80
C PRO A 24 11.42 3.05 -23.57
N LYS A 25 12.67 2.83 -23.91
CA LYS A 25 13.12 1.65 -24.65
C LYS A 25 13.65 0.56 -23.74
N THR A 26 14.33 0.95 -22.64
CA THR A 26 15.00 0.01 -21.74
C THR A 26 14.25 -0.18 -20.41
N GLY A 27 13.36 0.75 -20.05
CA GLY A 27 12.72 0.78 -18.74
C GLY A 27 13.64 1.23 -17.61
N GLU A 28 14.87 1.66 -17.92
CA GLU A 28 15.84 2.09 -16.91
C GLU A 28 15.51 3.48 -16.37
N LEU A 29 15.74 3.64 -15.08
CA LEU A 29 15.59 4.91 -14.39
C LEU A 29 16.71 5.88 -14.84
N GLU A 30 16.33 7.01 -15.44
CA GLU A 30 17.27 8.02 -15.91
C GLU A 30 17.45 9.17 -14.94
N GLN A 31 16.34 9.67 -14.35
CA GLN A 31 16.39 10.82 -13.46
C GLN A 31 15.28 10.76 -12.41
N ILE A 32 15.61 11.24 -11.21
CA ILE A 32 14.66 11.47 -10.11
C ILE A 32 14.87 12.88 -9.60
N GLU A 33 13.78 13.66 -9.55
CA GLU A 33 13.75 15.01 -9.03
C GLU A 33 12.68 15.11 -7.93
N ASN A 34 13.05 15.58 -6.75
CA ASN A 34 12.10 15.88 -5.68
C ASN A 34 11.50 17.26 -5.91
N LEU A 35 10.20 17.31 -6.14
CA LEU A 35 9.44 18.55 -6.41
C LEU A 35 8.86 19.19 -5.15
N GLY A 36 9.13 18.62 -3.97
CA GLY A 36 8.58 19.09 -2.71
C GLY A 36 7.47 18.21 -2.17
N PHE A 37 6.74 18.71 -1.19
CA PHE A 37 5.74 17.94 -0.47
C PHE A 37 4.45 18.74 -0.22
N THR A 38 3.35 18.00 -0.02
CA THR A 38 2.05 18.51 0.39
C THR A 38 1.86 18.25 1.88
N GLU A 39 1.35 19.24 2.63
CA GLU A 39 1.19 19.14 4.07
C GLU A 39 0.05 18.21 4.51
N ARG A 40 0.15 17.73 5.74
CA ARG A 40 -0.78 16.77 6.38
C ARG A 40 -2.10 17.35 6.82
N THR A 41 -2.15 18.66 7.04
CA THR A 41 -3.36 19.30 7.49
C THR A 41 -4.37 19.39 6.37
N ASP A 42 -5.58 18.93 6.60
CA ASP A 42 -6.79 19.14 5.78
C ASP A 42 -6.56 19.42 4.27
N GLY A 43 -5.33 19.25 3.79
CA GLY A 43 -4.90 19.51 2.43
C GLY A 43 -4.65 20.97 2.09
N THR A 44 -4.49 21.84 3.07
CA THR A 44 -4.06 23.22 2.80
C THR A 44 -2.62 23.25 2.30
N LEU A 45 -2.34 24.10 1.32
CA LEU A 45 -0.99 24.35 0.85
C LEU A 45 -0.13 24.87 1.99
N ASN A 46 1.13 24.43 2.00
CA ASN A 46 2.12 24.90 2.94
C ASN A 46 2.26 26.44 2.87
N ASP A 47 1.86 27.12 3.93
CA ASP A 47 2.08 28.55 4.11
C ASP A 47 3.45 28.86 4.76
N GLY A 48 4.32 27.83 4.86
CA GLY A 48 5.64 27.91 5.48
C GLY A 48 5.61 27.82 7.01
N LYS A 49 4.45 27.57 7.64
CA LYS A 49 4.33 27.40 9.07
C LYS A 49 4.38 25.91 9.45
N PRO A 50 5.03 25.54 10.57
CA PRO A 50 4.97 24.19 11.09
C PRO A 50 3.54 23.79 11.41
N TRP A 51 3.16 22.57 11.07
CA TRP A 51 1.85 22.02 11.43
C TRP A 51 1.63 22.04 12.95
N GLN A 52 0.53 22.61 13.37
CA GLN A 52 0.17 22.77 14.79
C GLN A 52 -1.02 21.90 15.21
N GLY A 53 -1.44 20.96 14.36
CA GLY A 53 -2.57 20.07 14.64
C GLY A 53 -2.31 19.12 15.80
N LYS A 54 -3.40 18.63 16.40
CA LYS A 54 -3.34 17.70 17.53
C LYS A 54 -3.05 16.26 17.15
N GLU A 55 -3.24 15.91 15.89
CA GLU A 55 -3.02 14.55 15.39
C GLU A 55 -1.54 14.36 15.07
N LYS A 56 -0.92 13.39 15.74
CA LYS A 56 0.46 12.96 15.52
C LYS A 56 0.47 11.47 15.22
N GLY A 57 1.50 11.00 14.50
CA GLY A 57 1.67 9.56 14.28
C GLY A 57 0.73 8.97 13.23
N PHE A 58 0.57 9.67 12.11
CA PHE A 58 -0.24 9.16 10.99
C PHE A 58 0.31 7.88 10.41
N ASP A 59 1.64 7.74 10.36
CA ASP A 59 2.31 6.55 9.84
C ASP A 59 1.70 6.15 8.49
N HIS A 60 1.93 7.02 7.48
CA HIS A 60 1.39 6.81 6.14
C HIS A 60 2.20 5.78 5.39
N GLU A 61 1.56 4.70 4.95
CA GLU A 61 2.25 3.54 4.36
C GLU A 61 1.98 3.39 2.86
N ALA A 62 0.78 3.68 2.39
CA ALA A 62 0.45 3.54 0.99
C ALA A 62 -0.38 4.70 0.45
N ILE A 63 -0.27 4.94 -0.86
CA ILE A 63 -0.98 6.00 -1.57
C ILE A 63 -1.40 5.54 -2.95
N VAL A 64 -2.62 5.88 -3.35
CA VAL A 64 -3.11 5.62 -4.71
C VAL A 64 -4.00 6.75 -5.22
N LYS A 65 -3.83 7.12 -6.49
CA LYS A 65 -4.73 8.06 -7.18
C LYS A 65 -6.03 7.34 -7.54
N VAL A 66 -7.18 7.87 -7.10
CA VAL A 66 -8.51 7.29 -7.37
C VAL A 66 -9.35 8.12 -8.33
N SER A 67 -8.92 9.36 -8.61
CA SER A 67 -9.49 10.23 -9.65
C SER A 67 -8.46 11.30 -10.03
N ASP A 68 -8.80 12.16 -11.02
CA ASP A 68 -7.93 13.30 -11.35
C ASP A 68 -7.82 14.34 -10.26
N SER A 69 -8.75 14.34 -9.32
CA SER A 69 -8.84 15.31 -8.23
C SER A 69 -8.64 14.72 -6.84
N SER A 70 -8.47 13.41 -6.70
CA SER A 70 -8.34 12.79 -5.38
C SER A 70 -7.44 11.55 -5.36
N LEU A 71 -6.87 11.31 -4.20
CA LEU A 71 -6.07 10.14 -3.86
C LEU A 71 -6.53 9.55 -2.52
N VAL A 72 -6.22 8.28 -2.29
CA VAL A 72 -6.45 7.60 -1.01
C VAL A 72 -5.10 7.25 -0.39
N ILE A 73 -4.98 7.48 0.91
CA ILE A 73 -3.80 7.13 1.71
C ILE A 73 -4.21 6.13 2.79
N ALA A 74 -3.40 5.09 2.97
CA ALA A 74 -3.45 4.20 4.12
C ALA A 74 -2.58 4.74 5.24
N SER A 75 -3.11 4.73 6.47
CA SER A 75 -2.37 5.14 7.67
C SER A 75 -2.38 4.02 8.70
N GLU A 76 -1.20 3.52 9.05
CA GLU A 76 -1.04 2.49 10.06
C GLU A 76 -1.44 3.01 11.44
N GLY A 77 -0.97 4.18 11.84
CA GLY A 77 -1.20 4.77 13.15
C GLY A 77 -2.69 4.97 13.51
N TYR A 78 -3.57 5.07 12.52
CA TYR A 78 -5.02 5.22 12.72
C TYR A 78 -5.85 4.06 12.19
N CYS A 79 -5.23 3.00 11.69
CA CYS A 79 -5.91 1.86 11.07
C CYS A 79 -6.97 2.32 10.06
N ARG A 80 -6.61 3.21 9.15
CA ARG A 80 -7.57 3.85 8.26
C ARG A 80 -7.10 3.98 6.81
N LEU A 81 -8.08 4.05 5.93
CA LEU A 81 -7.95 4.56 4.57
C LEU A 81 -8.71 5.87 4.48
N LYS A 82 -8.09 6.91 3.94
CA LYS A 82 -8.71 8.22 3.81
C LYS A 82 -8.45 8.83 2.44
N GLU A 83 -9.51 9.38 1.85
CA GLU A 83 -9.44 10.16 0.62
C GLU A 83 -8.98 11.59 0.91
N PHE A 84 -8.09 12.10 0.09
CA PHE A 84 -7.59 13.47 0.11
C PHE A 84 -7.69 14.11 -1.27
N PRO A 85 -7.94 15.41 -1.37
CA PRO A 85 -7.92 16.10 -2.65
C PRO A 85 -6.48 16.23 -3.16
N ILE A 86 -6.32 16.16 -4.50
CA ILE A 86 -5.09 16.58 -5.18
C ILE A 86 -5.21 18.09 -5.39
N LEU A 87 -4.36 18.83 -4.70
CA LEU A 87 -4.38 20.29 -4.83
C LEU A 87 -3.58 20.73 -6.06
N PRO A 88 -4.11 21.69 -6.83
CA PRO A 88 -3.31 22.36 -7.82
C PRO A 88 -2.14 23.10 -7.13
N THR A 89 -0.99 23.11 -7.76
CA THR A 89 0.26 23.72 -7.24
C THR A 89 0.25 25.25 -7.24
N SER A 90 -0.87 25.91 -7.58
CA SER A 90 -0.99 27.36 -7.66
C SER A 90 -1.75 27.97 -6.48
N ALA A 91 -1.41 29.21 -6.14
CA ALA A 91 -2.02 29.98 -5.05
C ALA A 91 -3.56 30.19 -5.17
N ASP A 92 -4.15 29.85 -6.32
CA ASP A 92 -5.60 29.89 -6.53
C ASP A 92 -6.34 28.71 -5.88
N ALA A 93 -5.64 27.68 -5.48
CA ALA A 93 -6.20 26.52 -4.79
C ALA A 93 -6.79 26.85 -3.41
N ALA A 94 -6.29 27.88 -2.76
CA ALA A 94 -6.83 28.36 -1.48
C ALA A 94 -8.27 28.91 -1.58
N LYS A 95 -8.78 29.13 -2.79
CA LYS A 95 -10.14 29.63 -3.05
C LYS A 95 -11.16 28.56 -3.40
N VAL A 96 -10.69 27.35 -3.73
CA VAL A 96 -11.59 26.22 -3.96
C VAL A 96 -11.97 25.68 -2.58
N GLY A 97 -13.17 25.98 -2.14
CA GLY A 97 -13.68 25.50 -0.85
C GLY A 97 -13.46 24.00 -0.72
N TYR A 98 -12.71 23.61 0.30
CA TYR A 98 -12.52 22.23 0.67
C TYR A 98 -13.87 21.56 0.84
N GLN A 99 -14.17 20.54 0.06
CA GLN A 99 -15.24 19.61 0.40
C GLN A 99 -14.78 18.81 1.62
N GLN A 100 -15.30 19.20 2.79
CA GLN A 100 -14.93 18.65 4.10
C GLN A 100 -15.31 17.18 4.28
N ASN A 101 -16.04 16.57 3.35
CA ASN A 101 -16.60 15.24 3.45
C ASN A 101 -15.98 14.25 2.44
N LEU A 102 -14.65 14.20 2.36
CA LEU A 102 -14.00 13.12 1.64
C LEU A 102 -14.12 11.81 2.42
N TRP A 103 -14.12 10.70 1.69
CA TRP A 103 -14.32 9.38 2.24
C TRP A 103 -13.24 8.99 3.25
N GLU A 104 -13.65 8.31 4.31
CA GLU A 104 -12.76 7.67 5.27
C GLU A 104 -13.36 6.35 5.75
N SER A 105 -12.55 5.31 5.82
CA SER A 105 -12.90 4.03 6.43
C SER A 105 -11.87 3.68 7.50
N ARG A 106 -12.34 3.31 8.68
CA ARG A 106 -11.51 2.96 9.85
C ARG A 106 -11.80 1.55 10.33
N TRP A 107 -10.77 0.87 10.79
CA TRP A 107 -10.86 -0.42 11.45
C TRP A 107 -10.48 -0.28 12.91
N ALA A 108 -10.95 -1.21 13.74
CA ALA A 108 -10.54 -1.26 15.13
C ALA A 108 -9.07 -1.67 15.22
N SER A 109 -8.25 -0.91 15.95
CA SER A 109 -6.84 -1.26 16.17
C SER A 109 -6.67 -2.60 16.88
N SER A 110 -7.70 -3.03 17.64
CA SER A 110 -7.77 -4.36 18.27
C SER A 110 -7.81 -5.52 17.27
N ASP A 111 -8.14 -5.29 16.00
CA ASP A 111 -8.18 -6.33 14.98
C ASP A 111 -6.77 -6.69 14.46
N PHE A 112 -5.81 -5.81 14.67
CA PHE A 112 -4.44 -5.94 14.20
C PHE A 112 -3.46 -6.31 15.32
N TYR A 113 -2.35 -6.89 14.98
CA TYR A 113 -1.18 -6.92 15.83
C TYR A 113 -0.43 -5.59 15.72
N PRO A 114 0.26 -5.13 16.79
CA PRO A 114 1.01 -3.88 16.74
C PRO A 114 2.02 -3.86 15.58
N ASN A 115 2.08 -2.76 14.85
CA ASN A 115 2.93 -2.55 13.67
C ASN A 115 2.69 -3.54 12.52
N TYR A 116 1.43 -4.00 12.34
CA TYR A 116 1.02 -4.90 11.26
C TYR A 116 -0.35 -4.48 10.70
N ASN A 117 -0.44 -3.26 10.26
CA ASN A 117 -1.68 -2.67 9.73
C ASN A 117 -1.73 -2.69 8.19
N PHE A 118 -2.26 -1.64 7.59
CA PHE A 118 -2.35 -1.49 6.14
C PHE A 118 -1.08 -0.84 5.60
N GLU A 119 -0.29 -1.61 4.84
CA GLU A 119 0.89 -1.11 4.13
C GLU A 119 0.69 -1.01 2.62
N SER A 120 -0.48 -1.36 2.10
CA SER A 120 -0.67 -1.46 0.66
C SER A 120 -1.99 -0.93 0.17
N LEU A 121 -1.98 -0.30 -1.01
CA LEU A 121 -3.15 0.14 -1.74
C LEU A 121 -2.98 -0.08 -3.24
N ALA A 122 -4.02 -0.57 -3.90
CA ALA A 122 -4.07 -0.60 -5.35
C ALA A 122 -5.45 -0.14 -5.84
N PHE A 123 -5.49 0.53 -6.98
CA PHE A 123 -6.73 0.99 -7.58
C PHE A 123 -6.89 0.48 -9.01
N ASP A 124 -7.92 -0.32 -9.22
CA ASP A 124 -8.37 -0.71 -10.55
C ASP A 124 -9.28 0.38 -11.10
N SER A 125 -8.73 1.25 -11.92
CA SER A 125 -9.45 2.40 -12.49
C SER A 125 -10.53 1.97 -13.50
N ILE A 126 -10.40 0.79 -14.12
CA ILE A 126 -11.35 0.28 -15.10
C ILE A 126 -12.61 -0.22 -14.40
N ARG A 127 -12.44 -0.98 -13.29
CA ARG A 127 -13.56 -1.58 -12.54
C ARG A 127 -13.98 -0.75 -11.34
N GLN A 128 -13.24 0.35 -11.05
CA GLN A 128 -13.46 1.20 -9.89
C GLN A 128 -13.39 0.41 -8.57
N TYR A 129 -12.37 -0.44 -8.42
CA TYR A 129 -12.12 -1.20 -7.20
C TYR A 129 -10.88 -0.68 -6.49
N LEU A 130 -11.05 -0.36 -5.20
CA LEU A 130 -9.94 -0.07 -4.31
C LEU A 130 -9.57 -1.34 -3.55
N TRP A 131 -8.31 -1.72 -3.61
CA TRP A 131 -7.77 -2.92 -2.98
C TRP A 131 -6.81 -2.56 -1.86
N THR A 132 -6.87 -3.32 -0.78
CA THR A 132 -5.91 -3.28 0.33
C THR A 132 -5.78 -4.66 0.96
N ILE A 133 -4.67 -4.89 1.66
CA ILE A 133 -4.42 -6.10 2.43
C ILE A 133 -3.62 -5.70 3.68
N PRO A 134 -3.92 -6.23 4.88
CA PRO A 134 -3.07 -6.00 6.04
C PRO A 134 -1.69 -6.60 5.80
N GLU A 135 -0.66 -5.99 6.36
CA GLU A 135 0.71 -6.52 6.27
C GLU A 135 0.79 -7.95 6.80
N SER A 136 0.12 -8.23 7.89
CA SER A 136 0.17 -9.56 8.53
C SER A 136 -1.22 -10.09 8.91
N THR A 137 -1.25 -11.29 9.47
CA THR A 137 -2.47 -12.00 9.93
C THR A 137 -3.24 -11.17 10.95
N LEU A 138 -4.56 -11.01 10.76
CA LEU A 138 -5.42 -10.38 11.74
C LEU A 138 -5.55 -11.25 13.00
N ARG A 139 -5.79 -10.62 14.18
CA ARG A 139 -5.91 -11.35 15.46
C ARG A 139 -6.96 -12.46 15.44
N LYS A 140 -8.08 -12.25 14.73
CA LYS A 140 -9.13 -13.24 14.61
C LYS A 140 -8.76 -14.43 13.69
N ASP A 141 -7.76 -14.27 12.83
CA ASP A 141 -7.36 -15.27 11.84
C ASP A 141 -6.11 -16.06 12.24
N GLY A 142 -5.49 -15.71 13.38
CA GLY A 142 -4.34 -16.45 13.89
C GLY A 142 -3.21 -15.57 14.42
N GLN A 143 -1.99 -16.03 14.25
CA GLN A 143 -0.78 -15.34 14.70
C GLN A 143 0.10 -14.98 13.50
N PRO A 144 0.82 -13.84 13.56
CA PRO A 144 1.83 -13.50 12.57
C PRO A 144 2.90 -14.59 12.43
N ALA A 145 3.34 -14.78 11.20
CA ALA A 145 4.43 -15.68 10.87
C ALA A 145 5.72 -15.24 11.54
N THR A 146 6.43 -16.17 12.17
CA THR A 146 7.75 -15.94 12.73
C THR A 146 8.67 -17.11 12.40
N PRO A 147 10.00 -16.92 12.43
CA PRO A 147 10.94 -18.02 12.25
C PRO A 147 10.76 -19.17 13.24
N GLN A 148 10.23 -18.89 14.44
CA GLN A 148 10.07 -19.86 15.52
C GLN A 148 8.77 -20.64 15.42
N ASN A 149 7.66 -20.00 15.01
CA ASN A 149 6.39 -20.71 14.86
C ASN A 149 6.24 -21.38 13.50
N GLY A 150 7.00 -20.95 12.48
CA GLY A 150 6.97 -21.53 11.13
C GLY A 150 5.62 -21.42 10.42
N LEU A 151 4.71 -20.60 10.92
CA LEU A 151 3.39 -20.42 10.33
C LEU A 151 3.48 -19.63 9.01
N ALA A 152 2.51 -19.80 8.15
CA ALA A 152 2.27 -18.91 7.02
C ALA A 152 1.26 -17.84 7.44
N ASN A 153 1.49 -16.59 7.09
CA ASN A 153 0.50 -15.54 7.28
C ASN A 153 -0.76 -15.82 6.44
N GLN A 154 -1.91 -15.79 7.08
CA GLN A 154 -3.22 -15.88 6.44
C GLN A 154 -3.85 -14.49 6.45
N LEU A 155 -3.98 -13.89 5.28
CA LEU A 155 -4.35 -12.49 5.13
C LEU A 155 -5.72 -12.36 4.47
N ARG A 156 -6.36 -11.21 4.71
CA ARG A 156 -7.61 -10.83 4.07
C ARG A 156 -7.35 -9.76 3.03
N LEU A 157 -7.29 -10.17 1.76
CA LEU A 157 -7.31 -9.21 0.65
C LEU A 157 -8.71 -8.60 0.57
N MET A 158 -8.80 -7.30 0.71
CA MET A 158 -10.05 -6.54 0.74
C MET A 158 -10.25 -5.78 -0.55
N ARG A 159 -11.42 -5.91 -1.15
CA ARG A 159 -11.89 -5.14 -2.29
C ARG A 159 -13.03 -4.24 -1.85
N LEU A 160 -12.87 -2.94 -2.02
CA LEU A 160 -13.94 -1.97 -1.85
C LEU A 160 -14.45 -1.56 -3.24
N ASP A 161 -15.76 -1.60 -3.43
CA ASP A 161 -16.41 -1.13 -4.64
C ASP A 161 -16.48 0.41 -4.60
N TRP A 162 -15.41 1.03 -5.11
CA TRP A 162 -15.23 2.48 -5.08
C TRP A 162 -16.30 3.23 -5.86
N GLY A 163 -16.75 2.64 -6.97
CA GLY A 163 -17.86 3.18 -7.77
C GLY A 163 -19.13 3.32 -6.94
N LYS A 164 -19.54 2.26 -6.26
CA LYS A 164 -20.73 2.26 -5.40
C LYS A 164 -20.59 3.17 -4.18
N ILE A 165 -19.39 3.23 -3.57
CA ILE A 165 -19.10 4.15 -2.48
C ILE A 165 -19.34 5.59 -2.93
N LYS A 166 -18.81 5.98 -4.09
CA LYS A 166 -19.00 7.32 -4.67
C LYS A 166 -20.47 7.61 -5.01
N GLU A 167 -21.15 6.68 -5.65
CA GLU A 167 -22.57 6.84 -6.00
C GLU A 167 -23.45 7.07 -4.75
N ASN A 168 -23.19 6.32 -3.68
CA ASN A 168 -23.94 6.47 -2.44
C ASN A 168 -23.72 7.83 -1.77
N ARG A 169 -22.47 8.30 -1.74
CA ARG A 169 -22.11 9.63 -1.22
C ARG A 169 -22.83 10.75 -1.97
N ASN A 170 -22.83 10.70 -3.30
CA ASN A 170 -23.51 11.70 -4.13
C ASN A 170 -25.01 11.73 -3.89
N LYS A 171 -25.63 10.62 -3.51
CA LYS A 171 -27.07 10.56 -3.15
C LYS A 171 -27.33 11.19 -1.78
N GLU A 172 -26.44 10.98 -0.83
CA GLU A 172 -26.53 11.57 0.52
C GLU A 172 -26.32 13.10 0.50
N ASP A 173 -25.37 13.59 -0.28
CA ASP A 173 -25.12 15.03 -0.44
C ASP A 173 -26.28 15.77 -1.13
N ASN A 174 -27.04 15.13 -1.99
CA ASN A 174 -28.22 15.68 -2.65
C ASN A 174 -29.51 15.62 -1.80
N GLY A 175 -29.54 14.74 -0.78
CA GLY A 175 -30.62 14.68 0.21
C GLY A 175 -30.17 15.44 1.45
N LYS A 176 -30.69 16.68 1.63
CA LYS A 176 -30.43 17.53 2.81
C LYS A 176 -30.77 16.76 4.11
N GLU A 177 -29.86 15.99 4.62
CA GLU A 177 -29.86 15.52 6.01
C GLU A 177 -28.56 15.96 6.66
N ASP A 178 -28.76 16.74 7.72
CA ASP A 178 -27.79 17.25 8.66
C ASP A 178 -27.08 16.04 9.33
N SER A 179 -25.97 15.60 8.75
CA SER A 179 -25.21 14.47 9.27
C SER A 179 -23.83 14.89 9.74
N SER A 180 -23.80 15.45 10.95
CA SER A 180 -22.62 15.51 11.84
C SER A 180 -22.21 14.12 12.35
N GLU A 181 -22.69 13.03 11.76
CA GLU A 181 -22.30 11.67 12.15
C GLU A 181 -21.14 11.16 11.30
N GLN A 182 -20.06 10.87 12.01
CA GLN A 182 -18.87 10.17 11.55
C GLN A 182 -19.23 9.04 10.58
N VAL A 183 -18.72 9.12 9.35
CA VAL A 183 -18.79 8.04 8.37
C VAL A 183 -18.13 6.80 8.99
N SER A 184 -18.93 5.89 9.51
CA SER A 184 -18.47 4.74 10.26
C SER A 184 -18.11 3.58 9.31
N SER A 185 -17.06 2.86 9.64
CA SER A 185 -16.62 1.60 8.98
C SER A 185 -17.75 0.56 8.77
N LYS A 186 -18.83 0.65 9.55
CA LYS A 186 -20.01 -0.21 9.40
C LYS A 186 -20.80 0.04 8.11
N LYS A 187 -20.78 1.26 7.57
CA LYS A 187 -21.55 1.62 6.38
C LYS A 187 -20.86 1.11 5.10
N ASP A 188 -19.53 1.12 5.07
CA ASP A 188 -18.73 0.69 3.93
C ASP A 188 -18.56 -0.83 3.82
N SER A 189 -18.78 -1.56 4.93
CA SER A 189 -18.73 -3.02 4.91
C SER A 189 -19.70 -3.68 3.92
N ARG A 190 -20.75 -2.97 3.50
CA ARG A 190 -21.69 -3.40 2.46
C ARG A 190 -21.08 -3.43 1.07
N TYR A 191 -20.05 -2.65 0.84
CA TYR A 191 -19.36 -2.52 -0.44
C TYR A 191 -18.00 -3.22 -0.42
N MET A 192 -17.71 -3.96 0.64
CA MET A 192 -16.46 -4.68 0.82
C MET A 192 -16.63 -6.17 0.63
N THR A 193 -15.77 -6.75 -0.18
CA THR A 193 -15.61 -8.21 -0.36
C THR A 193 -14.19 -8.57 0.08
N THR A 194 -14.03 -9.69 0.78
CA THR A 194 -12.72 -10.21 1.16
C THR A 194 -12.38 -11.49 0.42
N TYR A 195 -11.09 -11.75 0.27
CA TYR A 195 -10.54 -12.97 -0.33
C TYR A 195 -9.43 -13.50 0.57
N ALA A 196 -9.36 -14.81 0.74
CA ALA A 196 -8.30 -15.41 1.55
C ALA A 196 -6.99 -15.46 0.76
N TYR A 197 -5.95 -14.88 1.31
CA TYR A 197 -4.60 -14.90 0.76
C TYR A 197 -3.65 -15.55 1.74
N GLN A 198 -2.86 -16.53 1.29
CA GLN A 198 -1.86 -17.17 2.13
C GLN A 198 -0.46 -16.87 1.61
N MET A 199 0.36 -16.31 2.48
CA MET A 199 1.79 -16.14 2.21
C MET A 199 2.53 -17.47 2.28
N ASP A 200 3.78 -17.47 1.83
CA ASP A 200 4.67 -18.60 2.09
C ASP A 200 5.07 -18.66 3.58
N GLN A 201 5.68 -19.76 3.98
CA GLN A 201 6.29 -19.87 5.31
C GLN A 201 7.60 -19.08 5.38
N PRO A 202 8.07 -18.71 6.60
CA PRO A 202 9.38 -18.12 6.81
C PRO A 202 10.50 -18.92 6.15
N SER A 203 11.43 -18.22 5.49
CA SER A 203 12.55 -18.87 4.81
C SER A 203 13.69 -19.26 5.76
N THR A 204 13.57 -18.96 7.05
CA THR A 204 14.56 -19.24 8.09
C THR A 204 13.89 -19.63 9.40
N HIS A 205 14.55 -20.48 10.18
CA HIS A 205 14.17 -20.83 11.57
C HIS A 205 15.10 -20.18 12.60
N LYS A 206 16.02 -19.32 12.16
CA LYS A 206 16.98 -18.65 13.05
C LYS A 206 16.29 -17.59 13.89
N LYS A 207 16.77 -17.37 15.12
CA LYS A 207 16.27 -16.30 15.98
C LYS A 207 16.68 -14.95 15.40
N ALA A 208 15.69 -14.06 15.27
CA ALA A 208 15.87 -12.67 14.87
C ALA A 208 15.88 -11.75 16.10
N ASP A 209 16.49 -10.58 15.96
CA ASP A 209 16.31 -9.42 16.83
C ASP A 209 15.10 -8.60 16.33
N ILE A 210 15.05 -8.40 15.00
CA ILE A 210 13.91 -7.80 14.31
C ILE A 210 13.50 -8.77 13.19
N TYR A 211 12.21 -9.06 13.12
CA TYR A 211 11.64 -9.89 12.07
C TYR A 211 10.30 -9.32 11.63
N VAL A 212 10.16 -9.13 10.34
CA VAL A 212 8.91 -8.68 9.71
C VAL A 212 8.66 -9.57 8.49
N MET A 213 7.46 -10.10 8.38
CA MET A 213 7.03 -10.87 7.22
C MET A 213 5.60 -10.51 6.88
N GLY A 214 5.41 -9.94 5.70
CA GLY A 214 4.11 -9.44 5.29
C GLY A 214 4.01 -9.10 3.82
N VAL A 215 2.82 -8.64 3.43
CA VAL A 215 2.60 -7.98 2.14
C VAL A 215 2.89 -6.51 2.32
N SER A 216 3.89 -6.01 1.61
CA SER A 216 4.31 -4.61 1.69
C SER A 216 3.70 -3.74 0.60
N GLU A 217 3.20 -4.31 -0.50
CA GLU A 217 2.51 -3.50 -1.51
C GLU A 217 1.66 -4.35 -2.46
N LEU A 218 0.65 -3.70 -3.05
CA LEU A 218 -0.22 -4.20 -4.10
C LEU A 218 -0.14 -3.31 -5.34
N CYS A 219 -0.36 -3.90 -6.52
CA CYS A 219 -0.54 -3.13 -7.73
C CYS A 219 -1.62 -3.76 -8.62
N ALA A 220 -2.59 -2.96 -9.06
CA ALA A 220 -3.67 -3.44 -9.94
C ALA A 220 -3.23 -3.40 -11.40
N LEU A 221 -3.49 -4.50 -12.10
CA LEU A 221 -3.27 -4.62 -13.54
C LEU A 221 -4.55 -4.31 -14.32
N PRO A 222 -4.44 -3.82 -15.57
CA PRO A 222 -5.61 -3.46 -16.39
C PRO A 222 -6.60 -4.62 -16.62
N ASP A 223 -6.14 -5.86 -16.59
CA ASP A 223 -6.96 -7.06 -16.74
C ASP A 223 -7.70 -7.47 -15.47
N GLY A 224 -7.52 -6.76 -14.36
CA GLY A 224 -8.15 -7.01 -13.06
C GLY A 224 -7.38 -7.96 -12.15
N GLN A 225 -6.22 -8.43 -12.58
CA GLN A 225 -5.29 -9.14 -11.73
C GLN A 225 -4.54 -8.18 -10.82
N LEU A 226 -3.93 -8.70 -9.76
CA LEU A 226 -3.08 -7.93 -8.86
C LEU A 226 -1.67 -8.51 -8.85
N LEU A 227 -0.70 -7.60 -8.73
CA LEU A 227 0.65 -7.92 -8.29
C LEU A 227 0.70 -7.74 -6.77
N VAL A 228 1.35 -8.68 -6.10
CA VAL A 228 1.52 -8.68 -4.65
C VAL A 228 3.01 -8.76 -4.34
N LEU A 229 3.52 -7.82 -3.56
CA LEU A 229 4.87 -7.84 -3.05
C LEU A 229 4.88 -8.44 -1.64
N GLU A 230 5.31 -9.70 -1.54
CA GLU A 230 5.63 -10.32 -0.25
C GLU A 230 7.07 -9.97 0.16
N ARG A 231 7.23 -9.60 1.41
CA ARG A 231 8.52 -9.25 2.01
C ARG A 231 8.78 -10.08 3.26
N GLU A 232 10.00 -10.58 3.41
CA GLU A 232 10.55 -11.17 4.63
C GLU A 232 11.83 -10.45 5.00
N ALA A 233 11.84 -9.68 6.08
CA ALA A 233 12.99 -8.99 6.63
C ALA A 233 13.47 -9.68 7.91
N PHE A 234 14.71 -10.16 7.90
CA PHE A 234 15.34 -10.85 9.02
C PHE A 234 16.60 -10.09 9.44
N ILE A 235 16.66 -9.66 10.69
CA ILE A 235 17.80 -8.92 11.24
C ILE A 235 18.23 -9.59 12.54
N PRO A 236 19.36 -10.30 12.55
CA PRO A 236 19.93 -10.87 13.77
C PRO A 236 20.61 -9.78 14.61
N LYS A 237 20.81 -10.05 15.91
CA LYS A 237 21.42 -9.10 16.86
C LYS A 237 22.74 -8.51 16.37
N ILE A 238 23.60 -9.29 15.77
CA ILE A 238 24.91 -8.84 15.25
C ILE A 238 24.81 -8.24 13.83
N LYS A 239 23.63 -8.20 13.23
CA LYS A 239 23.31 -7.68 11.88
C LYS A 239 24.00 -8.40 10.71
N ILE A 240 25.11 -9.11 10.91
CA ILE A 240 25.75 -9.94 9.89
C ILE A 240 24.82 -11.12 9.59
N GLY A 241 24.50 -11.33 8.31
CA GLY A 241 23.52 -12.30 7.87
C GLY A 241 22.07 -11.77 7.86
N ALA A 242 21.86 -10.48 8.15
CA ALA A 242 20.59 -9.82 7.90
C ALA A 242 20.23 -9.91 6.41
N PHE A 243 18.94 -10.10 6.13
CA PHE A 243 18.45 -10.13 4.76
C PHE A 243 17.04 -9.55 4.65
N CYS A 244 16.71 -9.07 3.46
CA CYS A 244 15.36 -8.84 3.00
C CYS A 244 15.13 -9.71 1.77
N LYS A 245 14.19 -10.64 1.86
CA LYS A 245 13.75 -11.51 0.76
C LYS A 245 12.40 -11.01 0.29
N CYS A 246 12.29 -10.75 -1.00
CA CYS A 246 11.06 -10.29 -1.63
C CYS A 246 10.63 -11.27 -2.72
N LYS A 247 9.32 -11.38 -2.89
CA LYS A 247 8.68 -12.18 -3.91
C LYS A 247 7.56 -11.39 -4.57
N PHE A 248 7.53 -11.40 -5.89
CA PHE A 248 6.37 -10.93 -6.65
C PHE A 248 5.47 -12.09 -7.01
N TYR A 249 4.23 -11.98 -6.57
CA TYR A 249 3.17 -12.87 -6.98
C TYR A 249 2.13 -12.15 -7.83
N GLN A 250 1.58 -12.87 -8.79
CA GLN A 250 0.40 -12.49 -9.54
C GLN A 250 -0.77 -13.31 -9.06
N ILE A 251 -1.91 -12.66 -8.82
CA ILE A 251 -3.17 -13.27 -8.38
C ILE A 251 -4.33 -12.76 -9.21
N ASN A 252 -5.39 -13.56 -9.31
CA ASN A 252 -6.65 -13.15 -9.92
C ASN A 252 -7.81 -13.35 -8.93
N PRO A 253 -8.08 -12.35 -8.06
CA PRO A 253 -9.13 -12.47 -7.06
C PRO A 253 -10.55 -12.48 -7.67
N LEU A 254 -10.73 -11.90 -8.87
CA LEU A 254 -12.03 -11.83 -9.50
C LEU A 254 -12.54 -13.19 -10.00
N ASN A 255 -11.65 -14.17 -10.14
CA ASN A 255 -11.98 -15.55 -10.49
C ASN A 255 -12.22 -16.46 -9.26
N SER A 256 -12.28 -15.86 -8.08
CA SER A 256 -12.46 -16.58 -6.81
C SER A 256 -13.72 -16.11 -6.10
N GLU A 257 -14.31 -16.98 -5.32
CA GLU A 257 -15.42 -16.61 -4.46
C GLU A 257 -14.91 -15.74 -3.31
N GLY A 258 -15.55 -14.58 -3.15
CA GLY A 258 -15.29 -13.68 -2.03
C GLY A 258 -16.20 -14.02 -0.85
N PHE A 259 -15.80 -13.60 0.34
CA PHE A 259 -16.55 -13.81 1.57
C PHE A 259 -16.66 -12.54 2.40
N SER A 260 -17.52 -12.55 3.39
CA SER A 260 -17.69 -11.40 4.29
C SER A 260 -16.53 -11.27 5.27
N MET A 261 -16.14 -10.04 5.60
CA MET A 261 -15.17 -9.76 6.66
C MET A 261 -15.56 -10.38 8.02
N LYS A 262 -16.85 -10.66 8.24
CA LYS A 262 -17.34 -11.28 9.49
C LYS A 262 -17.09 -12.77 9.58
N GLU A 263 -16.96 -13.46 8.44
CA GLU A 263 -16.71 -14.90 8.42
C GLU A 263 -15.28 -15.20 8.89
N ASN A 264 -15.10 -16.31 9.60
CA ASN A 264 -13.79 -16.77 10.05
C ASN A 264 -13.19 -17.71 9.01
N PHE A 265 -11.86 -17.76 8.95
CA PHE A 265 -11.19 -18.81 8.19
C PHE A 265 -11.48 -20.19 8.80
N SER A 266 -11.61 -21.18 7.94
CA SER A 266 -11.80 -22.59 8.28
C SER A 266 -10.84 -23.44 7.47
N SER A 267 -10.82 -24.77 7.73
CA SER A 267 -10.06 -25.73 6.92
C SER A 267 -10.44 -25.72 5.44
N ASP A 268 -11.67 -25.33 5.14
CA ASP A 268 -12.24 -25.34 3.79
C ASP A 268 -12.17 -23.98 3.09
N THR A 269 -11.58 -22.97 3.75
CA THR A 269 -11.43 -21.64 3.15
C THR A 269 -10.59 -21.70 1.88
N PRO A 270 -11.13 -21.28 0.72
CA PRO A 270 -10.40 -21.33 -0.54
C PRO A 270 -9.41 -20.16 -0.63
N PHE A 271 -8.13 -20.43 -0.37
CA PHE A 271 -7.09 -19.44 -0.58
C PHE A 271 -6.85 -19.16 -2.06
N LEU A 272 -6.59 -17.89 -2.39
CA LEU A 272 -6.26 -17.44 -3.73
C LEU A 272 -5.05 -18.21 -4.28
N LYS A 273 -5.17 -18.69 -5.51
CA LYS A 273 -4.02 -19.23 -6.24
C LYS A 273 -3.09 -18.07 -6.62
N LYS A 274 -1.80 -18.22 -6.30
CA LYS A 274 -0.77 -17.24 -6.61
C LYS A 274 0.28 -17.83 -7.55
N ARG A 275 0.73 -17.04 -8.52
CA ARG A 275 1.81 -17.38 -9.45
C ARG A 275 3.04 -16.55 -9.13
N LEU A 276 4.12 -17.20 -8.74
CA LEU A 276 5.40 -16.52 -8.52
C LEU A 276 5.93 -16.01 -9.86
N LEU A 277 6.20 -14.72 -9.94
CA LEU A 277 6.82 -14.09 -11.10
C LEU A 277 8.33 -14.01 -10.94
N THR A 278 8.78 -13.59 -9.77
CA THR A 278 10.20 -13.47 -9.45
C THR A 278 10.42 -13.39 -7.95
N GLU A 279 11.63 -13.74 -7.53
CA GLU A 279 12.10 -13.52 -6.16
C GLU A 279 13.53 -12.97 -6.16
N TRP A 280 13.86 -12.21 -5.13
CA TRP A 280 15.23 -11.73 -4.92
C TRP A 280 15.51 -11.56 -3.44
N LYS A 281 16.80 -11.45 -3.12
CA LYS A 281 17.28 -11.29 -1.76
C LYS A 281 18.39 -10.25 -1.70
N THR A 282 18.25 -9.31 -0.79
CA THR A 282 19.30 -8.37 -0.42
C THR A 282 19.79 -8.70 0.98
N GLY A 283 21.02 -8.27 1.34
CA GLY A 283 21.51 -8.65 2.65
C GLY A 283 22.81 -7.99 3.06
N LEU A 284 23.15 -8.18 4.33
CA LEU A 284 24.41 -7.76 4.94
C LEU A 284 25.30 -8.98 5.20
N SER A 285 26.50 -8.95 4.61
CA SER A 285 27.58 -9.89 4.91
C SER A 285 28.87 -9.11 5.13
N LEU A 286 29.94 -9.79 5.47
CA LEU A 286 31.27 -9.16 5.59
C LEU A 286 31.74 -8.52 4.27
N SER A 287 31.32 -9.07 3.14
CA SER A 287 31.71 -8.61 1.80
C SER A 287 30.58 -7.85 1.04
N LYS A 288 29.33 -7.97 1.46
CA LYS A 288 28.17 -7.39 0.77
C LYS A 288 27.35 -6.50 1.71
N ARG A 289 27.16 -5.24 1.32
CA ARG A 289 26.34 -4.25 2.05
C ARG A 289 25.16 -3.81 1.17
N SER A 290 24.34 -4.75 0.75
CA SER A 290 23.23 -4.49 -0.17
C SER A 290 21.86 -4.71 0.47
N PHE A 291 21.72 -4.54 1.80
CA PHE A 291 20.43 -4.64 2.46
C PHE A 291 19.52 -3.50 1.98
N ALA A 292 18.34 -3.85 1.49
CA ALA A 292 17.31 -2.92 1.10
C ALA A 292 15.94 -3.49 1.48
N ASN A 293 15.10 -2.67 2.08
CA ASN A 293 13.71 -2.96 2.39
C ASN A 293 12.84 -2.37 1.27
N TYR A 294 12.00 -3.19 0.65
CA TYR A 294 11.18 -2.81 -0.49
C TYR A 294 9.74 -2.68 -0.04
N GLU A 295 9.14 -1.48 -0.24
CA GLU A 295 7.84 -1.12 0.33
C GLU A 295 6.86 -0.52 -0.68
N GLY A 296 7.26 -0.24 -1.91
CA GLY A 296 6.36 0.37 -2.88
C GLY A 296 6.51 -0.21 -4.28
N ILE A 297 5.40 -0.31 -4.99
CA ILE A 297 5.32 -0.70 -6.39
C ILE A 297 4.46 0.30 -7.14
N THR A 298 4.89 0.70 -8.32
CA THR A 298 4.02 1.39 -9.27
C THR A 298 4.30 0.91 -10.68
N ILE A 299 3.29 0.99 -11.54
CA ILE A 299 3.42 0.71 -12.96
C ILE A 299 3.73 2.02 -13.66
N HIS A 300 4.80 2.04 -14.43
CA HIS A 300 5.05 3.10 -15.39
C HIS A 300 4.37 2.73 -16.71
N ASP A 301 3.71 3.71 -17.35
CA ASP A 301 2.94 3.50 -18.58
C ASP A 301 3.79 2.83 -19.66
N ILE A 302 3.27 1.72 -20.15
CA ILE A 302 4.00 0.82 -21.03
C ILE A 302 3.89 1.35 -22.44
N LEU A 303 5.02 1.65 -23.00
CA LEU A 303 5.14 1.77 -24.44
C LEU A 303 4.76 0.46 -25.10
N GLN A 304 3.97 0.55 -26.10
CA GLN A 304 3.48 -0.34 -27.16
C GLN A 304 4.07 -1.76 -27.33
N ASN A 305 5.03 -2.20 -26.51
CA ASN A 305 5.77 -3.46 -26.64
C ASN A 305 5.88 -4.31 -25.37
N PHE A 306 4.83 -4.43 -24.55
CA PHE A 306 4.71 -5.45 -23.47
C PHE A 306 5.81 -5.49 -22.38
N TRP A 307 6.48 -4.38 -22.08
CA TRP A 307 7.40 -4.28 -20.94
C TRP A 307 6.68 -3.66 -19.75
N LEU A 308 6.57 -4.38 -18.67
CA LEU A 308 6.14 -3.86 -17.37
C LEU A 308 7.38 -3.34 -16.64
N SER A 309 7.58 -2.04 -16.61
CA SER A 309 8.57 -1.43 -15.73
C SER A 309 7.95 -1.25 -14.36
N ILE A 310 8.49 -1.96 -13.37
CA ILE A 310 8.06 -1.86 -11.98
C ILE A 310 9.05 -0.95 -11.26
N LEU A 311 8.56 0.21 -10.85
CA LEU A 311 9.31 1.12 -10.00
C LEU A 311 9.13 0.69 -8.55
N MET A 312 10.22 0.38 -7.87
CA MET A 312 10.19 -0.01 -6.45
C MET A 312 10.73 1.10 -5.58
N ILE A 313 9.98 1.44 -4.55
CA ILE A 313 10.41 2.36 -3.51
C ILE A 313 11.12 1.55 -2.42
N ILE A 314 12.27 2.02 -2.00
CA ILE A 314 13.11 1.35 -1.02
C ILE A 314 13.24 2.25 0.19
N SER A 315 12.78 1.80 1.34
CA SER A 315 13.12 2.44 2.60
C SER A 315 14.46 1.93 3.14
N THR A 316 15.16 2.77 3.87
CA THR A 316 16.37 2.36 4.58
C THR A 316 16.09 2.28 6.08
N LEU A 317 16.60 1.26 6.75
CA LEU A 317 16.49 1.01 8.21
C LEU A 317 16.85 2.20 9.13
N ARG A 318 17.15 3.37 8.60
CA ARG A 318 17.51 4.58 9.36
C ARG A 318 16.61 5.78 9.08
N GLY A 319 15.50 5.62 8.37
CA GLY A 319 14.47 6.67 8.22
C GLY A 319 14.93 8.00 7.62
N LYS A 320 16.03 8.05 6.85
CA LYS A 320 16.61 9.32 6.37
C LYS A 320 16.77 9.44 4.85
N SER A 321 16.50 8.40 4.07
CA SER A 321 16.57 8.52 2.62
C SER A 321 15.61 7.58 1.91
N VAL A 322 14.78 8.13 1.06
CA VAL A 322 14.06 7.38 0.03
C VAL A 322 15.04 7.15 -1.11
N THR A 323 15.33 5.90 -1.42
CA THR A 323 16.12 5.54 -2.59
C THR A 323 15.21 4.79 -3.56
N ILE A 324 15.02 5.34 -4.73
CA ILE A 324 14.27 4.69 -5.81
C ILE A 324 15.28 3.92 -6.66
N ARG A 325 15.06 2.63 -6.85
CA ARG A 325 15.88 1.79 -7.74
C ARG A 325 14.99 1.08 -8.73
N ASP A 326 15.46 1.03 -9.96
CA ASP A 326 14.87 0.24 -11.01
C ASP A 326 15.44 -1.19 -11.00
N ARG A 327 14.58 -2.18 -11.29
CA ARG A 327 15.00 -3.52 -11.69
C ARG A 327 14.18 -3.93 -12.90
N GLN A 328 14.89 -4.20 -13.98
CA GLN A 328 14.31 -4.87 -15.14
C GLN A 328 13.97 -6.31 -14.78
N PHE A 329 12.73 -6.69 -15.04
CA PHE A 329 12.33 -8.09 -14.99
C PHE A 329 12.17 -8.59 -16.41
N MET A 330 13.00 -9.61 -16.78
CA MET A 330 12.85 -10.30 -18.04
C MET A 330 11.49 -10.95 -18.18
N GLN A 331 10.93 -10.83 -19.36
CA GLN A 331 9.66 -11.38 -19.79
C GLN A 331 9.44 -12.84 -19.38
N SER A 332 8.25 -13.13 -18.89
CA SER A 332 7.52 -14.30 -19.33
C SER A 332 6.36 -13.81 -20.19
N ARG A 333 6.30 -14.27 -21.45
CA ARG A 333 5.18 -14.00 -22.35
C ARG A 333 3.88 -14.36 -21.62
N VAL A 334 3.00 -13.37 -21.52
CA VAL A 334 1.58 -13.62 -21.27
C VAL A 334 1.03 -14.17 -22.57
N GLN A 335 0.75 -15.47 -22.62
CA GLN A 335 -0.11 -16.08 -23.63
C GLN A 335 -1.53 -16.04 -23.13
#